data_7dd0fda2cddd383acfb441c0415a92ef
#
_entry.id   7dd0fda2cddd383acfb441c0415a92ef
#
_cell.length_a   1.000
_cell.length_b   1.000
_cell.length_c   1.000
_cell.angle_alpha   90.00
_cell.angle_beta   90.00
_cell.angle_gamma   90.00
#
_symmetry.space_group_name_H-M   'P 1'
#
loop_
_entity.id
_entity.type
_entity.pdbx_description
1 polymer ?
#
loop_
_entity_poly.entity_id
_entity_poly.type
_entity_poly.pdbx_seq_one_letter_code
_entity_poly.pdbx_strand_id
1 'polypeptide(L)'
;AWTPDFGPSKIHKFAGATVVGCRDFLIAYNINLNTKDHRLATDIAFELREVGRSQRIKNPKSNNLLDGEIVRDHNGKAIKVAGKFKDVKGIGWYVSEFSRAQISINFNNYKKSTIYDVFDEACKLATERGLRVTGSELVGLIPKDALIAAGEYYLKKQKRSIGVPEADIIECAIQSLGLNDVTKFDISTKIIEYAVQNESRTLIRLKSEDFIK
;
A
#
# COMPACT_ATOMS: atom_id res chain seq x y z
N ALA A 1 -6.51 20.16 -24.38
CA ALA A 1 -7.78 19.53 -24.02
C ALA A 1 -7.72 18.07 -24.39
N TRP A 2 -8.23 17.18 -23.55
CA TRP A 2 -8.25 15.75 -23.82
C TRP A 2 -9.45 15.41 -24.68
N THR A 3 -9.23 14.76 -25.81
CA THR A 3 -10.31 14.29 -26.69
C THR A 3 -10.71 12.89 -26.23
N PRO A 4 -12.01 12.60 -26.00
CA PRO A 4 -12.45 11.26 -25.63
C PRO A 4 -12.27 10.26 -26.78
N ASP A 5 -11.97 9.01 -26.44
CA ASP A 5 -11.86 7.92 -27.42
C ASP A 5 -13.23 7.56 -28.05
N PHE A 6 -14.29 7.75 -27.27
CA PHE A 6 -15.68 7.49 -27.67
C PHE A 6 -16.61 8.63 -27.21
N GLY A 7 -17.59 8.96 -28.04
CA GLY A 7 -18.60 9.96 -27.75
C GLY A 7 -18.20 11.40 -28.11
N PRO A 8 -19.05 12.37 -27.78
CA PRO A 8 -18.80 13.77 -28.09
C PRO A 8 -17.70 14.36 -27.21
N SER A 9 -16.91 15.30 -27.75
CA SER A 9 -15.85 16.02 -27.01
C SER A 9 -16.37 16.97 -25.93
N LYS A 10 -17.65 16.98 -25.68
CA LYS A 10 -18.31 17.79 -24.66
C LYS A 10 -18.77 16.90 -23.51
N ILE A 11 -18.33 17.21 -22.29
CA ILE A 11 -18.72 16.48 -21.08
C ILE A 11 -20.26 16.51 -20.94
N HIS A 12 -20.86 15.34 -20.69
CA HIS A 12 -22.28 15.23 -20.46
C HIS A 12 -22.69 15.94 -19.17
N LYS A 13 -23.70 16.81 -19.23
CA LYS A 13 -24.05 17.73 -18.15
C LYS A 13 -24.40 17.04 -16.83
N PHE A 14 -25.01 15.85 -16.87
CA PHE A 14 -25.45 15.10 -15.69
C PHE A 14 -24.58 13.87 -15.40
N ALA A 15 -24.16 13.15 -16.43
CA ALA A 15 -23.41 11.91 -16.29
C ALA A 15 -21.89 12.08 -16.29
N GLY A 16 -21.38 13.28 -16.63
CA GLY A 16 -19.94 13.54 -16.67
C GLY A 16 -19.24 12.77 -17.80
N ALA A 17 -18.04 12.27 -17.50
CA ALA A 17 -17.23 11.42 -18.35
C ALA A 17 -16.68 10.24 -17.56
N THR A 18 -16.58 9.07 -18.20
CA THR A 18 -16.05 7.84 -17.59
C THR A 18 -14.73 7.48 -18.22
N VAL A 19 -13.73 7.20 -17.40
CA VAL A 19 -12.45 6.62 -17.84
C VAL A 19 -12.51 5.12 -17.61
N VAL A 20 -12.27 4.36 -18.69
CA VAL A 20 -12.18 2.89 -18.63
C VAL A 20 -10.76 2.47 -18.93
N GLY A 21 -10.21 1.57 -18.11
CA GLY A 21 -8.86 1.03 -18.28
C GLY A 21 -8.77 -0.38 -17.71
N CYS A 22 -7.73 -1.10 -18.14
CA CYS A 22 -7.38 -2.41 -17.60
C CYS A 22 -6.02 -2.30 -16.90
N ARG A 23 -5.87 -2.94 -15.75
CA ARG A 23 -4.61 -3.04 -15.00
C ARG A 23 -4.55 -4.34 -14.23
N ASP A 24 -3.35 -4.72 -13.81
CA ASP A 24 -3.15 -5.79 -12.84
C ASP A 24 -3.82 -5.47 -11.49
N PHE A 25 -3.94 -6.47 -10.61
CA PHE A 25 -4.46 -6.26 -9.27
C PHE A 25 -3.65 -5.19 -8.55
N LEU A 26 -4.35 -4.19 -8.02
CA LEU A 26 -3.78 -3.18 -7.15
C LEU A 26 -3.87 -3.69 -5.71
N ILE A 27 -2.79 -3.55 -4.96
CA ILE A 27 -2.81 -3.76 -3.52
C ILE A 27 -2.86 -2.39 -2.84
N ALA A 28 -3.93 -2.14 -2.07
CA ALA A 28 -4.07 -0.98 -1.21
C ALA A 28 -3.61 -1.35 0.21
N TYR A 29 -2.64 -0.62 0.73
CA TYR A 29 -1.89 -0.99 1.92
C TYR A 29 -1.53 0.23 2.75
N ASN A 30 -1.79 0.19 4.04
CA ASN A 30 -1.50 1.27 4.96
C ASN A 30 -0.46 0.83 6.00
N ILE A 31 0.56 1.65 6.23
CA ILE A 31 1.58 1.43 7.27
C ILE A 31 1.33 2.38 8.43
N ASN A 32 1.17 1.83 9.63
CA ASN A 32 0.83 2.57 10.83
C ASN A 32 2.06 3.11 11.55
N LEU A 33 2.00 4.36 11.99
CA LEU A 33 3.06 5.02 12.74
C LEU A 33 2.62 5.36 14.17
N ASN A 34 3.57 5.36 15.10
CA ASN A 34 3.36 5.75 16.51
C ASN A 34 3.23 7.27 16.71
N THR A 35 2.67 7.99 15.76
CA THR A 35 2.47 9.45 15.82
C THR A 35 1.09 9.84 15.34
N LYS A 36 0.63 11.02 15.75
CA LYS A 36 -0.58 11.69 15.20
C LYS A 36 -0.24 12.67 14.08
N ASP A 37 1.04 13.00 13.92
CA ASP A 37 1.48 13.96 12.91
C ASP A 37 1.53 13.31 11.51
N HIS A 38 0.48 13.55 10.73
CA HIS A 38 0.37 13.08 9.34
C HIS A 38 1.43 13.68 8.41
N ARG A 39 2.07 14.80 8.77
CA ARG A 39 3.13 15.40 7.97
C ARG A 39 4.38 14.51 7.98
N LEU A 40 4.69 13.84 9.09
CA LEU A 40 5.77 12.86 9.16
C LEU A 40 5.47 11.63 8.29
N ALA A 41 4.23 11.14 8.30
CA ALA A 41 3.79 10.07 7.39
C ALA A 41 3.88 10.51 5.91
N THR A 42 3.48 11.75 5.59
CA THR A 42 3.59 12.32 4.25
C THR A 42 5.04 12.43 3.79
N ASP A 43 5.94 12.81 4.70
CA ASP A 43 7.37 12.93 4.42
C ASP A 43 7.97 11.57 4.03
N ILE A 44 7.63 10.50 4.75
CA ILE A 44 8.04 9.12 4.41
C ILE A 44 7.39 8.68 3.09
N ALA A 45 6.08 8.90 2.91
CA ALA A 45 5.36 8.53 1.70
C ALA A 45 6.00 9.12 0.43
N PHE A 46 6.54 10.34 0.53
CA PHE A 46 7.17 11.02 -0.59
C PHE A 46 8.54 10.44 -0.97
N GLU A 47 9.20 9.74 -0.08
CA GLU A 47 10.42 8.99 -0.41
C GLU A 47 10.12 7.61 -1.00
N LEU A 48 9.01 7.00 -0.58
CA LEU A 48 8.61 5.68 -1.06
C LEU A 48 8.01 5.75 -2.47
N ARG A 49 7.07 6.69 -2.73
CA ARG A 49 6.27 6.74 -3.96
C ARG A 49 7.09 7.13 -5.19
N GLU A 50 6.75 6.61 -6.38
CA GLU A 50 7.48 6.83 -7.63
C GLU A 50 7.73 8.30 -7.97
N VAL A 51 6.70 9.15 -7.89
CA VAL A 51 6.80 10.57 -8.23
C VAL A 51 7.65 11.38 -7.25
N GLY A 52 7.98 10.80 -6.10
CA GLY A 52 8.85 11.40 -5.11
C GLY A 52 8.34 12.75 -4.55
N ARG A 53 9.26 13.69 -4.38
CA ARG A 53 9.02 15.01 -3.75
C ARG A 53 9.71 16.15 -4.49
N SER A 54 9.39 17.38 -4.11
CA SER A 54 10.27 18.51 -4.41
C SER A 54 11.51 18.45 -3.52
N GLN A 55 12.69 18.69 -4.11
CA GLN A 55 13.94 18.81 -3.35
C GLN A 55 13.83 19.93 -2.35
N ARG A 56 14.33 19.69 -1.13
CA ARG A 56 14.30 20.67 -0.03
C ARG A 56 15.65 20.76 0.66
N ILE A 57 16.00 21.95 1.12
CA ILE A 57 17.11 22.17 2.03
C ILE A 57 16.63 21.76 3.42
N LYS A 58 17.36 20.85 4.10
CA LYS A 58 16.96 20.35 5.41
C LYS A 58 16.92 21.51 6.44
N ASN A 59 15.81 21.64 7.15
CA ASN A 59 15.72 22.52 8.28
C ASN A 59 16.42 21.86 9.49
N PRO A 60 17.51 22.42 10.04
CA PRO A 60 18.23 21.81 11.15
C PRO A 60 17.42 21.69 12.44
N LYS A 61 16.33 22.43 12.57
CA LYS A 61 15.43 22.43 13.73
C LYS A 61 14.27 21.45 13.62
N SER A 62 14.19 20.67 12.54
CA SER A 62 13.07 19.74 12.29
C SER A 62 13.55 18.40 11.74
N ASN A 63 12.92 17.32 12.21
CA ASN A 63 13.09 15.99 11.66
C ASN A 63 12.21 15.73 10.41
N ASN A 64 11.35 16.70 10.06
CA ASN A 64 10.46 16.61 8.91
C ASN A 64 11.04 17.39 7.74
N LEU A 65 11.40 16.71 6.65
CA LEU A 65 11.93 17.36 5.45
C LEU A 65 10.94 18.35 4.81
N LEU A 66 9.62 18.21 5.08
CA LEU A 66 8.60 19.14 4.59
C LEU A 66 8.71 20.55 5.21
N ASP A 67 9.46 20.70 6.32
CA ASP A 67 9.74 21.99 6.92
C ASP A 67 10.94 22.72 6.28
N GLY A 68 11.63 22.04 5.37
CA GLY A 68 12.74 22.60 4.61
C GLY A 68 12.27 23.49 3.45
N GLU A 69 13.11 24.42 3.04
CA GLU A 69 12.87 25.29 1.91
C GLU A 69 12.95 24.54 0.58
N ILE A 70 12.01 24.81 -0.36
CA ILE A 70 11.99 24.16 -1.67
C ILE A 70 13.09 24.73 -2.55
N VAL A 71 13.96 23.84 -3.07
CA VAL A 71 14.98 24.19 -4.05
C VAL A 71 14.31 24.39 -5.41
N ARG A 72 14.63 25.53 -6.05
CA ARG A 72 14.08 25.91 -7.36
C ARG A 72 15.21 26.05 -8.38
N ASP A 73 14.88 25.74 -9.63
CA ASP A 73 15.78 25.98 -10.77
C ASP A 73 15.80 27.48 -11.15
N HIS A 74 16.61 27.80 -12.17
CA HIS A 74 16.76 29.16 -12.69
C HIS A 74 15.45 29.78 -13.25
N ASN A 75 14.46 28.93 -13.56
CA ASN A 75 13.12 29.36 -14.01
C ASN A 75 12.11 29.45 -12.85
N GLY A 76 12.54 29.28 -11.61
CA GLY A 76 11.69 29.29 -10.42
C GLY A 76 10.89 28.00 -10.21
N LYS A 77 11.07 26.95 -11.00
CA LYS A 77 10.38 25.68 -10.90
C LYS A 77 11.05 24.80 -9.83
N ALA A 78 10.22 24.16 -9.01
CA ALA A 78 10.71 23.24 -7.99
C ALA A 78 11.43 22.04 -8.60
N ILE A 79 12.68 21.81 -8.19
CA ILE A 79 13.45 20.63 -8.58
C ILE A 79 12.78 19.40 -7.94
N LYS A 80 12.58 18.33 -8.74
CA LYS A 80 11.98 17.08 -8.30
C LYS A 80 13.04 16.02 -8.02
N VAL A 81 12.82 15.27 -6.95
CA VAL A 81 13.58 14.06 -6.60
C VAL A 81 12.63 12.89 -6.68
N ALA A 82 12.95 11.90 -7.51
CA ALA A 82 12.15 10.67 -7.63
C ALA A 82 12.18 9.91 -6.30
N GLY A 83 11.10 9.21 -6.00
CA GLY A 83 11.10 8.29 -4.87
C GLY A 83 11.69 6.94 -5.24
N LYS A 84 11.74 6.06 -4.25
CA LYS A 84 12.51 4.81 -4.35
C LYS A 84 11.81 3.73 -5.18
N PHE A 85 10.49 3.63 -5.10
CA PHE A 85 9.74 2.49 -5.65
C PHE A 85 8.91 2.88 -6.87
N LYS A 86 9.09 2.13 -7.96
CA LYS A 86 8.31 2.25 -9.19
C LYS A 86 6.90 1.69 -9.00
N ASP A 87 5.93 2.26 -9.72
CA ASP A 87 4.52 1.83 -9.68
C ASP A 87 3.91 1.87 -8.27
N VAL A 88 4.48 2.67 -7.37
CA VAL A 88 3.97 2.93 -6.02
C VAL A 88 3.44 4.36 -5.94
N LYS A 89 2.20 4.50 -5.49
CA LYS A 89 1.60 5.77 -5.07
C LYS A 89 1.51 5.79 -3.56
N GLY A 90 1.71 6.95 -2.94
CA GLY A 90 1.66 7.06 -1.48
C GLY A 90 1.40 8.48 -1.02
N ILE A 91 0.65 8.59 0.08
CA ILE A 91 0.40 9.82 0.84
C ILE A 91 0.44 9.51 2.34
N GLY A 92 0.67 10.53 3.15
CA GLY A 92 0.45 10.44 4.59
C GLY A 92 -0.89 11.05 4.98
N TRP A 93 -1.59 10.43 5.92
CA TRP A 93 -2.84 10.93 6.47
C TRP A 93 -2.97 10.61 7.96
N TYR A 94 -3.96 11.17 8.61
CA TYR A 94 -4.33 10.85 9.98
C TYR A 94 -5.66 10.11 10.00
N VAL A 95 -5.71 9.00 10.73
CA VAL A 95 -6.92 8.21 10.92
C VAL A 95 -7.39 8.40 12.36
N SER A 96 -8.52 9.09 12.52
CA SER A 96 -9.10 9.40 13.82
C SER A 96 -9.53 8.15 14.59
N GLU A 97 -10.06 7.16 13.88
CA GLU A 97 -10.50 5.88 14.43
C GLU A 97 -9.38 5.13 15.16
N PHE A 98 -8.17 5.16 14.60
CA PHE A 98 -6.99 4.52 15.19
C PHE A 98 -6.11 5.49 15.99
N SER A 99 -6.46 6.79 16.01
CA SER A 99 -5.70 7.85 16.68
C SER A 99 -4.22 7.88 16.29
N ARG A 100 -3.90 7.58 15.01
CA ARG A 100 -2.53 7.53 14.49
C ARG A 100 -2.42 7.99 13.05
N ALA A 101 -1.22 8.39 12.66
CA ALA A 101 -0.90 8.66 11.26
C ALA A 101 -0.56 7.37 10.53
N GLN A 102 -0.96 7.29 9.27
CA GLN A 102 -0.68 6.19 8.36
C GLN A 102 0.00 6.69 7.10
N ILE A 103 0.87 5.84 6.55
CA ILE A 103 1.36 5.95 5.18
C ILE A 103 0.43 5.10 4.32
N SER A 104 -0.45 5.75 3.55
CA SER A 104 -1.37 5.05 2.64
C SER A 104 -0.69 4.83 1.29
N ILE A 105 -0.66 3.59 0.84
CA ILE A 105 0.10 3.12 -0.32
C ILE A 105 -0.82 2.36 -1.26
N ASN A 106 -0.67 2.63 -2.57
CA ASN A 106 -1.22 1.80 -3.62
C ASN A 106 -0.07 1.21 -4.45
N PHE A 107 0.04 -0.11 -4.48
CA PHE A 107 0.92 -0.84 -5.38
C PHE A 107 0.20 -1.05 -6.70
N ASN A 108 0.53 -0.27 -7.72
CA ASN A 108 -0.04 -0.45 -9.06
C ASN A 108 0.55 -1.68 -9.76
N ASN A 109 1.76 -2.07 -9.37
CA ASN A 109 2.41 -3.31 -9.79
C ASN A 109 3.26 -3.86 -8.63
N TYR A 110 2.64 -4.75 -7.81
CA TYR A 110 3.28 -5.36 -6.64
C TYR A 110 4.38 -6.37 -6.98
N LYS A 111 4.48 -6.80 -8.25
CA LYS A 111 5.56 -7.67 -8.72
C LYS A 111 6.85 -6.89 -8.99
N LYS A 112 6.72 -5.59 -9.27
CA LYS A 112 7.85 -4.70 -9.54
C LYS A 112 8.35 -4.02 -8.26
N SER A 113 7.46 -3.61 -7.40
CA SER A 113 7.76 -3.07 -6.07
C SER A 113 6.96 -3.87 -5.04
N THR A 114 7.65 -4.70 -4.30
CA THR A 114 7.01 -5.66 -3.40
C THR A 114 6.58 -5.02 -2.09
N ILE A 115 5.55 -5.59 -1.44
CA ILE A 115 5.05 -5.06 -0.17
C ILE A 115 6.11 -5.11 0.94
N TYR A 116 6.92 -6.16 0.98
CA TYR A 116 7.97 -6.32 2.00
C TYR A 116 9.12 -5.34 1.83
N ASP A 117 9.55 -5.04 0.59
CA ASP A 117 10.60 -4.04 0.35
C ASP A 117 10.15 -2.65 0.76
N VAL A 118 8.90 -2.29 0.42
CA VAL A 118 8.32 -0.99 0.79
C VAL A 118 8.10 -0.88 2.29
N PHE A 119 7.66 -1.97 2.94
CA PHE A 119 7.47 -2.01 4.39
C PHE A 119 8.80 -1.87 5.15
N ASP A 120 9.81 -2.63 4.75
CA ASP A 120 11.15 -2.54 5.38
C ASP A 120 11.76 -1.16 5.20
N GLU A 121 11.64 -0.54 4.02
CA GLU A 121 12.11 0.82 3.80
C GLU A 121 11.31 1.84 4.62
N ALA A 122 10.00 1.67 4.74
CA ALA A 122 9.18 2.52 5.60
C ALA A 122 9.62 2.44 7.07
N CYS A 123 9.93 1.24 7.56
CA CYS A 123 10.46 1.03 8.92
C CYS A 123 11.79 1.78 9.12
N LYS A 124 12.70 1.68 8.15
CA LYS A 124 13.98 2.40 8.16
C LYS A 124 13.77 3.91 8.20
N LEU A 125 12.98 4.44 7.26
CA LEU A 125 12.68 5.87 7.14
C LEU A 125 11.95 6.42 8.38
N ALA A 126 11.08 5.63 9.01
CA ALA A 126 10.45 5.98 10.27
C ALA A 126 11.48 6.11 11.39
N THR A 127 12.38 5.13 11.51
CA THR A 127 13.46 5.14 12.52
C THR A 127 14.38 6.36 12.36
N GLU A 128 14.75 6.72 11.15
CA GLU A 128 15.56 7.91 10.84
C GLU A 128 14.89 9.23 11.30
N ARG A 129 13.56 9.22 11.45
CA ARG A 129 12.76 10.35 11.94
C ARG A 129 12.38 10.26 13.40
N GLY A 130 12.93 9.28 14.13
CA GLY A 130 12.59 9.04 15.54
C GLY A 130 11.21 8.43 15.74
N LEU A 131 10.64 7.83 14.68
CA LEU A 131 9.35 7.15 14.71
C LEU A 131 9.50 5.63 14.71
N ARG A 132 8.38 4.97 14.99
CA ARG A 132 8.25 3.51 14.87
C ARG A 132 7.03 3.15 14.05
N VAL A 133 7.20 2.21 13.13
CA VAL A 133 6.09 1.48 12.53
C VAL A 133 5.51 0.53 13.58
N THR A 134 4.20 0.60 13.82
CA THR A 134 3.51 -0.27 14.79
C THR A 134 2.99 -1.54 14.14
N GLY A 135 2.68 -1.47 12.85
CA GLY A 135 2.18 -2.55 12.02
C GLY A 135 1.61 -1.99 10.73
N SER A 136 0.71 -2.73 10.14
CA SER A 136 0.09 -2.35 8.86
C SER A 136 -1.35 -2.83 8.73
N GLU A 137 -2.00 -2.38 7.68
CA GLU A 137 -3.37 -2.72 7.35
C GLU A 137 -3.49 -3.01 5.85
N LEU A 138 -4.11 -4.12 5.49
CA LEU A 138 -4.51 -4.39 4.12
C LEU A 138 -5.94 -3.87 3.89
N VAL A 139 -6.10 -2.98 2.92
CA VAL A 139 -7.40 -2.47 2.50
C VAL A 139 -7.91 -3.30 1.32
N GLY A 140 -9.05 -3.98 1.51
CA GLY A 140 -9.61 -4.90 0.51
C GLY A 140 -8.89 -6.24 0.47
N LEU A 141 -8.54 -6.71 -0.73
CA LEU A 141 -8.01 -8.04 -1.00
C LEU A 141 -6.56 -7.99 -1.50
N ILE A 142 -5.84 -9.11 -1.33
CA ILE A 142 -4.47 -9.29 -1.80
C ILE A 142 -4.34 -10.60 -2.59
N PRO A 143 -3.60 -10.62 -3.72
CA PRO A 143 -3.21 -11.86 -4.37
C PRO A 143 -2.35 -12.73 -3.45
N LYS A 144 -2.59 -14.03 -3.43
CA LYS A 144 -1.87 -14.99 -2.57
C LYS A 144 -0.36 -14.96 -2.82
N ASP A 145 0.06 -14.87 -4.06
CA ASP A 145 1.48 -14.84 -4.43
C ASP A 145 2.24 -13.67 -3.80
N ALA A 146 1.60 -12.52 -3.58
CA ALA A 146 2.21 -11.38 -2.90
C ALA A 146 2.52 -11.66 -1.42
N LEU A 147 1.63 -12.38 -0.72
CA LEU A 147 1.86 -12.80 0.67
C LEU A 147 2.88 -13.93 0.77
N ILE A 148 2.83 -14.90 -0.13
CA ILE A 148 3.82 -15.98 -0.20
C ILE A 148 5.22 -15.39 -0.38
N ALA A 149 5.38 -14.48 -1.36
CA ALA A 149 6.67 -13.82 -1.59
C ALA A 149 7.17 -13.06 -0.35
N ALA A 150 6.27 -12.39 0.38
CA ALA A 150 6.63 -11.69 1.62
C ALA A 150 7.05 -12.69 2.73
N GLY A 151 6.30 -13.77 2.91
CA GLY A 151 6.63 -14.80 3.91
C GLY A 151 7.98 -15.48 3.63
N GLU A 152 8.22 -15.86 2.38
CA GLU A 152 9.52 -16.42 1.97
C GLU A 152 10.67 -15.43 2.19
N TYR A 153 10.46 -14.15 1.86
CA TYR A 153 11.45 -13.10 2.11
C TYR A 153 11.82 -13.02 3.59
N TYR A 154 10.84 -12.98 4.49
CA TYR A 154 11.10 -12.88 5.92
C TYR A 154 11.67 -14.16 6.52
N LEU A 155 11.27 -15.35 6.04
CA LEU A 155 11.91 -16.61 6.43
C LEU A 155 13.39 -16.63 6.04
N LYS A 156 13.72 -16.26 4.79
CA LYS A 156 15.12 -16.13 4.32
C LYS A 156 15.91 -15.12 5.15
N LYS A 157 15.31 -13.97 5.46
CA LYS A 157 15.92 -12.93 6.31
C LYS A 157 16.24 -13.44 7.72
N GLN A 158 15.39 -14.34 8.24
CA GLN A 158 15.60 -15.05 9.52
C GLN A 158 16.54 -16.25 9.40
N LYS A 159 17.13 -16.52 8.23
CA LYS A 159 17.96 -17.70 7.92
C LYS A 159 17.23 -19.03 8.14
N ARG A 160 15.91 -19.05 7.89
CA ARG A 160 15.06 -20.24 7.98
C ARG A 160 14.78 -20.82 6.59
N SER A 161 14.40 -22.10 6.57
CA SER A 161 13.93 -22.77 5.34
C SER A 161 12.62 -22.17 4.86
N ILE A 162 12.48 -22.08 3.53
CA ILE A 162 11.21 -21.76 2.87
C ILE A 162 10.43 -23.03 2.49
N GLY A 163 11.01 -24.21 2.67
CA GLY A 163 10.37 -25.51 2.44
C GLY A 163 9.46 -25.92 3.61
N VAL A 164 8.61 -24.99 4.04
CA VAL A 164 7.60 -25.19 5.10
C VAL A 164 6.21 -25.14 4.47
N PRO A 165 5.13 -25.58 5.16
CA PRO A 165 3.77 -25.49 4.66
C PRO A 165 3.37 -24.07 4.26
N GLU A 166 2.54 -23.95 3.22
CA GLU A 166 2.05 -22.65 2.72
C GLU A 166 1.43 -21.79 3.84
N ALA A 167 0.68 -22.42 4.75
CA ALA A 167 0.07 -21.75 5.89
C ALA A 167 1.12 -21.06 6.80
N ASP A 168 2.26 -21.69 7.03
CA ASP A 168 3.34 -21.13 7.85
C ASP A 168 4.04 -19.96 7.16
N ILE A 169 4.16 -20.02 5.82
CA ILE A 169 4.69 -18.91 5.02
C ILE A 169 3.76 -17.70 5.11
N ILE A 170 2.46 -17.92 4.93
CA ILE A 170 1.45 -16.85 5.04
C ILE A 170 1.44 -16.27 6.45
N GLU A 171 1.48 -17.09 7.49
CA GLU A 171 1.52 -16.63 8.88
C GLU A 171 2.78 -15.80 9.16
N CYS A 172 3.94 -16.24 8.64
CA CYS A 172 5.18 -15.45 8.72
C CYS A 172 5.04 -14.07 8.05
N ALA A 173 4.36 -13.98 6.90
CA ALA A 173 4.08 -12.71 6.23
C ALA A 173 3.17 -11.81 7.09
N ILE A 174 2.07 -12.35 7.60
CA ILE A 174 1.10 -11.63 8.44
C ILE A 174 1.78 -11.02 9.66
N GLN A 175 2.59 -11.80 10.36
CA GLN A 175 3.29 -11.35 11.56
C GLN A 175 4.40 -10.35 11.23
N SER A 176 5.20 -10.61 10.20
CA SER A 176 6.33 -9.74 9.83
C SER A 176 5.90 -8.37 9.32
N LEU A 177 4.80 -8.32 8.56
CA LEU A 177 4.19 -7.09 8.08
C LEU A 177 3.29 -6.42 9.14
N GLY A 178 2.99 -7.09 10.25
CA GLY A 178 2.10 -6.58 11.29
C GLY A 178 0.67 -6.35 10.82
N LEU A 179 0.12 -7.26 9.99
CA LEU A 179 -1.22 -7.11 9.38
C LEU A 179 -2.37 -7.21 10.38
N ASN A 180 -2.09 -7.60 11.62
CA ASN A 180 -3.06 -7.69 12.72
C ASN A 180 -3.09 -6.43 13.63
N ASP A 181 -2.41 -5.34 13.26
CA ASP A 181 -2.24 -4.18 14.16
C ASP A 181 -3.55 -3.45 14.49
N VAL A 182 -4.43 -3.27 13.54
CA VAL A 182 -5.70 -2.54 13.73
C VAL A 182 -6.93 -3.46 13.69
N THR A 183 -6.89 -4.47 12.85
CA THR A 183 -7.94 -5.50 12.74
C THR A 183 -7.30 -6.85 12.49
N LYS A 184 -7.95 -7.93 12.96
CA LYS A 184 -7.47 -9.28 12.69
C LYS A 184 -7.51 -9.56 11.18
N PHE A 185 -6.38 -9.99 10.62
CA PHE A 185 -6.29 -10.40 9.23
C PHE A 185 -6.92 -11.79 9.04
N ASP A 186 -8.03 -11.84 8.32
CA ASP A 186 -8.70 -13.10 7.99
C ASP A 186 -8.25 -13.59 6.62
N ILE A 187 -7.46 -14.65 6.61
CA ILE A 187 -6.91 -15.31 5.42
C ILE A 187 -8.03 -15.69 4.44
N SER A 188 -9.17 -16.15 4.94
CA SER A 188 -10.26 -16.67 4.14
C SER A 188 -11.02 -15.60 3.34
N THR A 189 -10.99 -14.36 3.82
CA THR A 189 -11.70 -13.22 3.23
C THR A 189 -10.77 -12.17 2.63
N LYS A 190 -9.49 -12.17 2.98
CA LYS A 190 -8.52 -11.17 2.53
C LYS A 190 -7.64 -11.65 1.36
N ILE A 191 -7.46 -12.95 1.18
CA ILE A 191 -6.71 -13.52 0.07
C ILE A 191 -7.69 -13.82 -1.07
N ILE A 192 -7.44 -13.26 -2.27
CA ILE A 192 -8.33 -13.34 -3.43
C ILE A 192 -8.69 -14.81 -3.73
N GLU A 193 -7.70 -15.69 -3.85
CA GLU A 193 -7.88 -17.08 -4.22
C GLU A 193 -8.73 -17.85 -3.21
N TYR A 194 -8.61 -17.53 -1.94
CA TYR A 194 -9.40 -18.18 -0.88
C TYR A 194 -10.81 -17.60 -0.78
N ALA A 195 -10.97 -16.29 -0.95
CA ALA A 195 -12.28 -15.65 -0.96
C ALA A 195 -13.15 -16.19 -2.11
N VAL A 196 -12.59 -16.33 -3.32
CA VAL A 196 -13.30 -16.90 -4.48
C VAL A 196 -13.70 -18.37 -4.25
N GLN A 197 -12.82 -19.18 -3.64
CA GLN A 197 -13.14 -20.57 -3.31
C GLN A 197 -14.27 -20.68 -2.30
N ASN A 198 -14.32 -19.82 -1.31
CA ASN A 198 -15.35 -19.80 -0.28
C ASN A 198 -16.71 -19.40 -0.86
N GLU A 199 -16.77 -18.38 -1.71
CA GLU A 199 -17.99 -17.98 -2.40
C GLU A 199 -18.53 -19.09 -3.31
N SER A 200 -17.66 -19.75 -4.07
CA SER A 200 -18.03 -20.87 -4.94
C SER A 200 -18.64 -22.02 -4.14
N ARG A 201 -18.08 -22.37 -2.99
CA ARG A 201 -18.61 -23.40 -2.08
C ARG A 201 -19.99 -23.03 -1.53
N THR A 202 -20.18 -21.75 -1.15
CA THR A 202 -21.44 -21.23 -0.64
C THR A 202 -22.52 -21.30 -1.71
N LEU A 203 -22.23 -20.90 -2.96
CA LEU A 203 -23.15 -20.96 -4.08
C LEU A 203 -23.56 -22.41 -4.43
N ILE A 204 -22.63 -23.37 -4.38
CA ILE A 204 -22.91 -24.79 -4.60
C ILE A 204 -23.83 -25.32 -3.50
N ARG A 205 -23.58 -24.97 -2.25
CA ARG A 205 -24.40 -25.39 -1.10
C ARG A 205 -25.84 -24.85 -1.21
N LEU A 206 -26.01 -23.57 -1.51
CA LEU A 206 -27.34 -22.96 -1.69
C LEU A 206 -28.13 -23.65 -2.83
N LYS A 207 -27.47 -23.92 -3.97
CA LYS A 207 -28.10 -24.65 -5.07
C LYS A 207 -28.48 -26.09 -4.69
N SER A 208 -27.71 -26.77 -3.86
CA SER A 208 -28.05 -28.11 -3.40
C SER A 208 -29.23 -28.15 -2.40
N GLU A 209 -29.39 -27.10 -1.59
CA GLU A 209 -30.50 -26.97 -0.65
C GLU A 209 -31.83 -26.66 -1.36
N ASP A 210 -31.80 -25.99 -2.52
CA ASP A 210 -32.98 -25.73 -3.37
C ASP A 210 -33.49 -26.99 -4.11
N PHE A 211 -32.67 -28.03 -4.24
CA PHE A 211 -33.06 -29.29 -4.89
C PHE A 211 -33.65 -30.34 -3.91
N ILE A 212 -33.67 -30.05 -2.60
CA ILE A 212 -34.13 -30.97 -1.53
C ILE A 212 -35.54 -30.56 -1.01
N LYS A 213 -36.17 -29.60 -1.63
CA LYS A 213 -37.58 -29.21 -1.37
C LYS A 213 -38.52 -29.76 -2.49
#